data_856503c795c0bec86b1d3cd81c87a522
#
_entry.id   856503c795c0bec86b1d3cd81c87a522
#
_cell.length_a   1.000
_cell.length_b   1.000
_cell.length_c   1.000
_cell.angle_alpha   90.00
_cell.angle_beta   90.00
_cell.angle_gamma   90.00
#
_symmetry.space_group_name_H-M   'P 1'
#
loop_
_entity.id
_entity.type
_entity.pdbx_description
1 polymer ?
#
loop_
_entity_poly.entity_id
_entity_poly.type
_entity_poly.pdbx_seq_one_letter_code
_entity_poly.pdbx_strand_id
1 'polypeptide(L)'
;MEFIDGDGNIIVPKTVRPIIDLKETPLGSKKGANKQYRFGSLHIRDYDTHYTVHMDRVDPLSNPLGHLLVDAPEYLAGATAAFIVGRRLGTTVYNMRKKEGKSTKDAVIDAILAGYIAGSATGNLVFKMTNSLKKKRSE
;
A
#
# COMPACT_ATOMS: atom_id res chain seq x y z
N MET A 1 -23.20 -17.42 12.92
CA MET A 1 -22.68 -16.05 12.79
C MET A 1 -21.16 -16.19 12.82
N GLU A 2 -20.50 -15.97 11.70
CA GLU A 2 -19.03 -15.99 11.68
C GLU A 2 -18.51 -14.72 12.35
N PHE A 3 -17.70 -14.89 13.39
CA PHE A 3 -17.09 -13.79 14.14
C PHE A 3 -15.71 -13.37 13.55
N ILE A 4 -15.23 -14.07 12.53
CA ILE A 4 -13.96 -13.81 11.85
C ILE A 4 -14.23 -13.80 10.35
N ASP A 5 -13.71 -12.78 9.65
CA ASP A 5 -13.80 -12.70 8.19
C ASP A 5 -12.69 -13.52 7.51
N GLY A 6 -12.77 -13.66 6.17
CA GLY A 6 -11.78 -14.40 5.39
C GLY A 6 -10.35 -13.82 5.43
N ASP A 7 -10.17 -12.60 5.92
CA ASP A 7 -8.87 -11.95 6.13
C ASP A 7 -8.36 -12.10 7.58
N GLY A 8 -9.10 -12.82 8.45
CA GLY A 8 -8.74 -13.05 9.85
C GLY A 8 -9.06 -11.90 10.80
N ASN A 9 -9.89 -10.92 10.37
CA ASN A 9 -10.32 -9.84 11.24
C ASN A 9 -11.53 -10.27 12.07
N ILE A 10 -11.61 -9.80 13.32
CA ILE A 10 -12.78 -10.03 14.19
C ILE A 10 -13.92 -9.11 13.73
N ILE A 11 -15.09 -9.68 13.50
CA ILE A 11 -16.31 -8.94 13.14
C ILE A 11 -17.04 -8.55 14.43
N VAL A 12 -17.25 -7.25 14.62
CA VAL A 12 -17.94 -6.70 15.79
C VAL A 12 -19.23 -5.99 15.35
N PRO A 13 -20.40 -6.34 15.91
CA PRO A 13 -21.66 -5.69 15.58
C PRO A 13 -21.65 -4.20 15.92
N LYS A 14 -22.39 -3.38 15.17
CA LYS A 14 -22.55 -1.93 15.42
C LYS A 14 -23.13 -1.58 16.79
N THR A 15 -23.82 -2.50 17.41
CA THR A 15 -24.38 -2.35 18.76
C THR A 15 -23.29 -2.28 19.85
N VAL A 16 -22.11 -2.80 19.57
CA VAL A 16 -20.95 -2.74 20.47
C VAL A 16 -20.17 -1.48 20.15
N ARG A 17 -20.30 -0.44 20.98
CA ARG A 17 -19.47 0.76 20.86
C ARG A 17 -18.07 0.51 21.43
N PRO A 18 -17.00 0.83 20.69
CA PRO A 18 -15.65 0.85 21.27
C PRO A 18 -15.60 1.85 22.44
N ILE A 19 -15.15 1.40 23.61
CA ILE A 19 -15.01 2.23 24.82
C ILE A 19 -13.73 3.12 24.76
N ILE A 20 -12.88 2.89 23.73
CA ILE A 20 -11.56 3.52 23.58
C ILE A 20 -11.68 4.74 22.68
N ASP A 21 -11.08 5.86 23.09
CA ASP A 21 -10.94 7.07 22.27
C ASP A 21 -9.91 6.79 21.15
N LEU A 22 -10.42 6.34 20.03
CA LEU A 22 -9.64 5.94 18.87
C LEU A 22 -9.45 7.13 17.93
N LYS A 23 -8.23 7.39 17.52
CA LYS A 23 -7.93 8.40 16.49
C LYS A 23 -8.29 7.87 15.11
N GLU A 24 -9.06 8.68 14.36
CA GLU A 24 -9.32 8.41 12.96
C GLU A 24 -8.03 8.50 12.15
N THR A 25 -7.82 7.56 11.25
CA THR A 25 -6.62 7.51 10.40
C THR A 25 -6.89 8.17 9.04
N PRO A 26 -5.85 8.66 8.32
CA PRO A 26 -6.00 9.19 6.96
C PRO A 26 -6.31 8.12 5.92
N LEU A 27 -6.47 6.85 6.29
CA LEU A 27 -6.78 5.76 5.37
C LEU A 27 -8.21 5.82 4.81
N GLY A 28 -9.13 6.46 5.54
CA GLY A 28 -10.50 6.72 5.11
C GLY A 28 -11.20 5.46 4.57
N SER A 29 -11.77 5.56 3.37
CA SER A 29 -12.58 4.51 2.73
C SER A 29 -11.78 3.37 2.08
N LYS A 30 -10.47 3.22 2.33
CA LYS A 30 -9.72 2.06 1.83
C LYS A 30 -10.38 0.74 2.26
N LYS A 31 -10.38 -0.23 1.36
CA LYS A 31 -11.05 -1.53 1.51
C LYS A 31 -12.56 -1.44 1.76
N GLY A 32 -13.21 -0.38 1.29
CA GLY A 32 -14.66 -0.18 1.40
C GLY A 32 -15.15 0.23 2.79
N ALA A 33 -14.27 0.53 3.73
CA ALA A 33 -14.66 1.06 5.04
C ALA A 33 -15.14 2.51 4.92
N ASN A 34 -16.06 2.93 5.79
CA ASN A 34 -16.48 4.34 5.90
C ASN A 34 -15.40 5.17 6.57
N LYS A 35 -14.85 4.63 7.67
CA LYS A 35 -13.76 5.23 8.46
C LYS A 35 -12.83 4.16 8.98
N GLN A 36 -11.64 4.56 9.36
CA GLN A 36 -10.68 3.67 9.99
C GLN A 36 -10.06 4.34 11.21
N TYR A 37 -9.92 3.58 12.28
CA TYR A 37 -9.40 4.05 13.56
C TYR A 37 -8.21 3.22 13.97
N ARG A 38 -7.31 3.82 14.73
CA ARG A 38 -6.10 3.16 15.22
C ARG A 38 -5.74 3.58 16.64
N PHE A 39 -5.29 2.60 17.40
CA PHE A 39 -4.64 2.81 18.69
C PHE A 39 -3.44 1.85 18.79
N GLY A 40 -2.24 2.38 18.61
CA GLY A 40 -1.05 1.54 18.46
C GLY A 40 -1.20 0.53 17.31
N SER A 41 -1.01 -0.74 17.62
CA SER A 41 -1.21 -1.84 16.66
C SER A 41 -2.68 -2.23 16.43
N LEU A 42 -3.61 -1.77 17.26
CA LEU A 42 -5.02 -2.05 17.09
C LEU A 42 -5.59 -1.23 15.94
N HIS A 43 -6.15 -1.91 14.94
CA HIS A 43 -6.76 -1.30 13.78
C HIS A 43 -8.22 -1.70 13.66
N ILE A 44 -9.10 -0.71 13.55
CA ILE A 44 -10.55 -0.89 13.42
C ILE A 44 -11.00 -0.24 12.11
N ARG A 45 -11.77 -1.00 11.32
CA ARG A 45 -12.46 -0.48 10.13
C ARG A 45 -13.94 -0.41 10.42
N ASP A 46 -14.55 0.71 10.09
CA ASP A 46 -15.97 1.00 10.28
C ASP A 46 -16.72 0.80 8.95
N TYR A 47 -17.66 -0.14 8.93
CA TYR A 47 -18.57 -0.41 7.82
C TYR A 47 -20.02 -0.06 8.23
N ASP A 48 -20.96 -0.03 7.31
CA ASP A 48 -22.36 0.32 7.60
C ASP A 48 -23.00 -0.61 8.63
N THR A 49 -22.73 -1.90 8.56
CA THR A 49 -23.37 -2.93 9.36
C THR A 49 -22.54 -3.45 10.53
N HIS A 50 -21.22 -3.30 10.47
CA HIS A 50 -20.30 -3.90 11.45
C HIS A 50 -18.98 -3.12 11.52
N TYR A 51 -18.16 -3.45 12.52
CA TYR A 51 -16.74 -3.10 12.58
C TYR A 51 -15.91 -4.35 12.31
N THR A 52 -14.73 -4.19 11.68
CA THR A 52 -13.72 -5.22 11.68
C THR A 52 -12.53 -4.77 12.54
N VAL A 53 -12.01 -5.66 13.34
CA VAL A 53 -10.94 -5.39 14.29
C VAL A 53 -9.80 -6.37 14.07
N HIS A 54 -8.58 -5.88 13.94
CA HIS A 54 -7.38 -6.72 13.92
C HIS A 54 -6.20 -6.01 14.59
N MET A 55 -5.21 -6.80 14.97
CA MET A 55 -3.94 -6.31 15.48
C MET A 55 -2.89 -6.41 14.37
N ASP A 56 -2.26 -5.29 14.03
CA ASP A 56 -1.04 -5.32 13.21
C ASP A 56 0.10 -5.94 14.02
N ARG A 57 0.95 -6.72 13.37
CA ARG A 57 2.11 -7.34 14.03
C ARG A 57 3.15 -6.33 14.46
N VAL A 58 3.24 -5.24 13.72
CA VAL A 58 4.16 -4.14 13.99
C VAL A 58 3.39 -2.82 13.97
N ASP A 59 3.54 -2.02 15.02
CA ASP A 59 2.94 -0.69 15.09
C ASP A 59 3.58 0.25 14.04
N PRO A 60 2.79 0.76 13.07
CA PRO A 60 3.30 1.61 12.00
C PRO A 60 3.80 2.99 12.47
N LEU A 61 3.39 3.44 13.67
CA LEU A 61 3.84 4.72 14.21
C LEU A 61 5.23 4.60 14.84
N SER A 62 5.51 3.49 15.51
CA SER A 62 6.81 3.25 16.15
C SER A 62 7.84 2.67 15.20
N ASN A 63 7.41 1.83 14.23
CA ASN A 63 8.30 1.20 13.26
C ASN A 63 7.61 1.05 11.88
N PRO A 64 7.55 2.13 11.07
CA PRO A 64 6.85 2.12 9.78
C PRO A 64 7.46 1.14 8.77
N LEU A 65 8.78 0.97 8.75
CA LEU A 65 9.42 -0.01 7.85
C LEU A 65 9.14 -1.44 8.26
N GLY A 66 9.19 -1.74 9.55
CA GLY A 66 8.83 -3.06 10.07
C GLY A 66 7.38 -3.41 9.76
N HIS A 67 6.47 -2.46 9.91
CA HIS A 67 5.06 -2.62 9.54
C HIS A 67 4.90 -2.94 8.04
N LEU A 68 5.58 -2.20 7.15
CA LEU A 68 5.53 -2.47 5.70
C LEU A 68 6.10 -3.85 5.35
N LEU A 69 7.15 -4.29 6.05
CA LEU A 69 7.76 -5.61 5.80
C LEU A 69 6.86 -6.77 6.24
N VAL A 70 6.20 -6.63 7.37
CA VAL A 70 5.48 -7.73 8.04
C VAL A 70 4.00 -7.74 7.70
N ASP A 71 3.36 -6.58 7.76
CA ASP A 71 1.89 -6.45 7.63
C ASP A 71 1.45 -6.05 6.22
N ALA A 72 2.31 -5.36 5.47
CA ALA A 72 1.99 -4.85 4.14
C ALA A 72 3.14 -4.99 3.11
N PRO A 73 3.73 -6.20 2.97
CA PRO A 73 4.88 -6.43 2.09
C PRO A 73 4.58 -6.12 0.61
N GLU A 74 3.32 -6.18 0.19
CA GLU A 74 2.88 -5.83 -1.16
C GLU A 74 3.17 -4.37 -1.52
N TYR A 75 3.03 -3.43 -0.58
CA TYR A 75 3.35 -2.01 -0.82
C TYR A 75 4.86 -1.81 -0.96
N LEU A 76 5.65 -2.45 -0.10
CA LEU A 76 7.11 -2.37 -0.17
C LEU A 76 7.65 -2.97 -1.46
N ALA A 77 7.17 -4.15 -1.84
CA ALA A 77 7.56 -4.81 -3.09
C ALA A 77 7.20 -3.96 -4.32
N GLY A 78 5.97 -3.42 -4.36
CA GLY A 78 5.51 -2.55 -5.43
C GLY A 78 6.33 -1.26 -5.55
N ALA A 79 6.59 -0.58 -4.43
CA ALA A 79 7.40 0.64 -4.41
C ALA A 79 8.85 0.39 -4.84
N THR A 80 9.46 -0.70 -4.37
CA THR A 80 10.82 -1.08 -4.74
C THR A 80 10.93 -1.39 -6.24
N ALA A 81 9.99 -2.16 -6.78
CA ALA A 81 9.95 -2.47 -8.21
C ALA A 81 9.75 -1.20 -9.06
N ALA A 82 8.84 -0.32 -8.64
CA ALA A 82 8.61 0.97 -9.30
C ALA A 82 9.89 1.80 -9.36
N PHE A 83 10.61 1.91 -8.26
CA PHE A 83 11.86 2.67 -8.18
C PHE A 83 12.96 2.10 -9.08
N ILE A 84 13.19 0.77 -9.01
CA ILE A 84 14.26 0.11 -9.79
C ILE A 84 14.00 0.26 -11.30
N VAL A 85 12.79 -0.08 -11.75
CA VAL A 85 12.44 -0.05 -13.18
C VAL A 85 12.36 1.39 -13.67
N GLY A 86 11.72 2.28 -12.92
CA GLY A 86 11.60 3.69 -13.27
C GLY A 86 12.97 4.36 -13.42
N ARG A 87 13.89 4.13 -12.48
CA ARG A 87 15.26 4.66 -12.55
C ARG A 87 16.02 4.11 -13.76
N ARG A 88 15.95 2.79 -13.99
CA ARG A 88 16.65 2.15 -15.11
C ARG A 88 16.18 2.70 -16.45
N LEU A 89 14.88 2.72 -16.67
CA LEU A 89 14.31 3.20 -17.93
C LEU A 89 14.53 4.71 -18.12
N GLY A 90 14.33 5.50 -17.08
CA GLY A 90 14.63 6.94 -17.10
C GLY A 90 16.08 7.22 -17.52
N THR A 91 17.05 6.52 -16.90
CA THR A 91 18.45 6.66 -17.28
C THR A 91 18.72 6.25 -18.72
N THR A 92 18.10 5.17 -19.20
CA THR A 92 18.24 4.70 -20.59
C THR A 92 17.70 5.75 -21.56
N VAL A 93 16.52 6.29 -21.31
CA VAL A 93 15.91 7.34 -22.16
C VAL A 93 16.74 8.61 -22.14
N TYR A 94 17.23 9.04 -20.98
CA TYR A 94 18.12 10.21 -20.89
C TYR A 94 19.34 10.05 -21.80
N ASN A 95 20.06 8.92 -21.68
CA ASN A 95 21.26 8.64 -22.47
C ASN A 95 20.96 8.57 -23.97
N MET A 96 19.84 7.97 -24.36
CA MET A 96 19.38 7.89 -25.73
C MET A 96 19.13 9.30 -26.31
N ARG A 97 18.37 10.13 -25.59
CA ARG A 97 18.05 11.51 -26.01
C ARG A 97 19.29 12.39 -26.11
N LYS A 98 20.27 12.20 -25.21
CA LYS A 98 21.56 12.91 -25.30
C LYS A 98 22.37 12.49 -26.53
N LYS A 99 22.36 11.21 -26.93
CA LYS A 99 23.00 10.73 -28.16
C LYS A 99 22.31 11.25 -29.41
N GLU A 100 21.00 11.47 -29.36
CA GLU A 100 20.23 12.10 -30.46
C GLU A 100 20.44 13.63 -30.56
N GLY A 101 21.29 14.23 -29.73
CA GLY A 101 21.57 15.66 -29.72
C GLY A 101 20.51 16.53 -29.06
N LYS A 102 19.59 15.96 -28.30
CA LYS A 102 18.57 16.73 -27.58
C LYS A 102 19.18 17.57 -26.48
N SER A 103 18.53 18.70 -26.17
CA SER A 103 18.93 19.54 -25.04
C SER A 103 18.86 18.73 -23.73
N THR A 104 19.66 19.12 -22.75
CA THR A 104 19.63 18.47 -21.40
C THR A 104 18.25 18.56 -20.77
N LYS A 105 17.57 19.70 -20.93
CA LYS A 105 16.21 19.91 -20.42
C LYS A 105 15.22 18.92 -21.02
N ASP A 106 15.21 18.77 -22.34
CA ASP A 106 14.28 17.85 -23.02
C ASP A 106 14.60 16.39 -22.68
N ALA A 107 15.89 16.03 -22.64
CA ALA A 107 16.32 14.69 -22.24
C ALA A 107 15.91 14.34 -20.80
N VAL A 108 15.94 15.28 -19.87
CA VAL A 108 15.48 15.09 -18.49
C VAL A 108 13.97 14.93 -18.43
N ILE A 109 13.22 15.75 -19.15
CA ILE A 109 11.74 15.64 -19.19
C ILE A 109 11.31 14.28 -19.73
N ASP A 110 11.87 13.85 -20.86
CA ASP A 110 11.57 12.56 -21.47
C ASP A 110 11.94 11.39 -20.55
N ALA A 111 13.08 11.50 -19.85
CA ALA A 111 13.54 10.50 -18.90
C ALA A 111 12.62 10.37 -17.67
N ILE A 112 12.19 11.50 -17.10
CA ILE A 112 11.26 11.51 -15.96
C ILE A 112 9.93 10.89 -16.37
N LEU A 113 9.38 11.28 -17.51
CA LEU A 113 8.10 10.77 -18.00
C LEU A 113 8.16 9.26 -18.25
N ALA A 114 9.17 8.79 -18.97
CA ALA A 114 9.36 7.37 -19.25
C ALA A 114 9.58 6.55 -17.97
N GLY A 115 10.42 7.06 -17.06
CA GLY A 115 10.68 6.43 -15.76
C GLY A 115 9.44 6.34 -14.89
N TYR A 116 8.63 7.40 -14.84
CA TYR A 116 7.39 7.44 -14.10
C TYR A 116 6.36 6.44 -14.63
N ILE A 117 6.13 6.42 -15.95
CA ILE A 117 5.16 5.50 -16.57
C ILE A 117 5.56 4.05 -16.33
N ALA A 118 6.81 3.68 -16.63
CA ALA A 118 7.27 2.32 -16.47
C ALA A 118 7.34 1.89 -14.99
N GLY A 119 7.80 2.78 -14.13
CA GLY A 119 7.86 2.54 -12.69
C GLY A 119 6.47 2.31 -12.12
N SER A 120 5.51 3.17 -12.43
CA SER A 120 4.13 3.05 -11.96
C SER A 120 3.46 1.76 -12.45
N ALA A 121 3.61 1.42 -13.72
CA ALA A 121 3.06 0.19 -14.29
C ALA A 121 3.64 -1.06 -13.60
N THR A 122 4.97 -1.12 -13.45
CA THR A 122 5.65 -2.24 -12.80
C THR A 122 5.31 -2.34 -11.31
N GLY A 123 5.30 -1.21 -10.61
CA GLY A 123 4.95 -1.15 -9.20
C GLY A 123 3.54 -1.68 -8.93
N ASN A 124 2.57 -1.26 -9.75
CA ASN A 124 1.19 -1.76 -9.66
C ASN A 124 1.08 -3.26 -9.96
N LEU A 125 1.82 -3.75 -10.96
CA LEU A 125 1.84 -5.17 -11.28
C LEU A 125 2.39 -5.99 -10.11
N VAL A 126 3.55 -5.62 -9.58
CA VAL A 126 4.20 -6.32 -8.46
C VAL A 126 3.33 -6.25 -7.20
N PHE A 127 2.73 -5.10 -6.90
CA PHE A 127 1.78 -4.97 -5.81
C PHE A 127 0.63 -5.99 -5.93
N LYS A 128 -0.03 -6.04 -7.09
CA LYS A 128 -1.15 -6.97 -7.32
C LYS A 128 -0.72 -8.43 -7.19
N MET A 129 0.44 -8.80 -7.75
CA MET A 129 0.99 -10.16 -7.64
C MET A 129 1.28 -10.53 -6.19
N THR A 130 1.97 -9.68 -5.44
CA THR A 130 2.31 -9.93 -4.04
C THR A 130 1.06 -10.02 -3.16
N ASN A 131 0.09 -9.15 -3.38
CA ASN A 131 -1.18 -9.17 -2.66
C ASN A 131 -1.97 -10.47 -2.94
N SER A 132 -1.99 -10.93 -4.20
CA SER A 132 -2.62 -12.19 -4.58
C SER A 132 -1.96 -13.41 -3.92
N LEU A 133 -0.62 -13.43 -3.86
CA LEU A 133 0.14 -14.48 -3.17
C LEU A 133 -0.11 -14.49 -1.66
N LYS A 134 -0.19 -13.31 -1.04
CA LYS A 134 -0.52 -13.16 0.37
C LYS A 134 -1.90 -13.76 0.69
N LYS A 135 -2.90 -13.47 -0.16
CA LYS A 135 -4.27 -14.00 0.00
C LYS A 135 -4.31 -15.53 -0.08
N LYS A 136 -3.65 -16.14 -1.07
CA LYS A 136 -3.58 -17.61 -1.20
C LYS A 136 -2.87 -18.33 -0.04
N ARG A 137 -2.05 -17.62 0.73
CA ARG A 137 -1.32 -18.18 1.87
C ARG A 137 -2.13 -18.14 3.17
N SER A 138 -3.21 -17.35 3.17
CA SER A 138 -4.12 -17.17 4.32
C SER A 138 -5.36 -18.07 4.23
N GLU A 139 -5.58 -18.71 3.08
CA GLU A 139 -6.58 -19.77 2.84
C GLU A 139 -5.98 -21.15 3.20
#